data_de218b1ba0154789ddbcaa986b96a5ec
#
_entry.id   de218b1ba0154789ddbcaa986b96a5ec
#
_cell.length_a   1.000
_cell.length_b   1.000
_cell.length_c   1.000
_cell.angle_alpha   90.00
_cell.angle_beta   90.00
_cell.angle_gamma   90.00
#
_symmetry.space_group_name_H-M   'P 1'
#
loop_
_entity.id
_entity.type
_entity.pdbx_description
1 polymer ?
#
loop_
_entity_poly.entity_id
_entity_poly.type
_entity_poly.pdbx_seq_one_letter_code
_entity_poly.pdbx_strand_id
1 'polypeptide(L)'
;RDEPVQLVDVMPTVLDALDWPADSRPLSQGQSLLGSPSEHSRPVYAELMRPAGQEPLYHAIDPEFEFAPYMRRLKSIQVDNLKLIASEDGERELYNLLADPGEISNLASKQPDDVARLEAQLLDWSGTWNPAETPPLELDTQTKDALRELGYGE
;
A
#
# COMPACT_ATOMS: atom_id res chain seq x y z
N ARG A 1 16.06 12.30 5.76
CA ARG A 1 15.54 12.25 4.38
C ARG A 1 14.23 13.00 4.34
N ASP A 2 14.07 13.86 3.36
CA ASP A 2 12.84 14.66 3.18
C ASP A 2 11.94 14.08 2.07
N GLU A 3 12.41 13.04 1.39
CA GLU A 3 11.63 12.32 0.37
C GLU A 3 10.69 11.28 1.01
N PRO A 4 9.51 11.03 0.42
CA PRO A 4 8.61 9.98 0.86
C PRO A 4 9.26 8.59 0.79
N VAL A 5 9.06 7.79 1.83
CA VAL A 5 9.53 6.40 1.92
C VAL A 5 8.34 5.46 2.10
N GLN A 6 8.51 4.19 1.70
CA GLN A 6 7.46 3.19 1.74
C GLN A 6 7.91 1.97 2.56
N LEU A 7 6.96 1.21 3.10
CA LEU A 7 7.27 -0.02 3.85
C LEU A 7 8.02 -1.06 3.00
N VAL A 8 7.77 -1.09 1.69
CA VAL A 8 8.48 -1.98 0.76
C VAL A 8 9.98 -1.67 0.65
N ASP A 9 10.43 -0.49 1.12
CA ASP A 9 11.83 -0.08 1.13
C ASP A 9 12.63 -0.69 2.27
N VAL A 10 11.96 -1.21 3.30
CA VAL A 10 12.62 -1.76 4.49
C VAL A 10 13.49 -2.97 4.13
N MET A 11 12.92 -3.93 3.38
CA MET A 11 13.66 -5.14 3.01
C MET A 11 14.93 -4.85 2.18
N PRO A 12 14.87 -4.13 1.05
CA PRO A 12 16.08 -3.80 0.30
C PRO A 12 17.09 -3.00 1.12
N THR A 13 16.63 -2.15 2.04
CA THR A 13 17.52 -1.41 2.95
C THR A 13 18.28 -2.34 3.91
N VAL A 14 17.60 -3.31 4.50
CA VAL A 14 18.22 -4.30 5.39
C VAL A 14 19.22 -5.18 4.62
N LEU A 15 18.85 -5.63 3.42
CA LEU A 15 19.73 -6.45 2.59
C LEU A 15 21.00 -5.70 2.16
N ASP A 16 20.88 -4.41 1.87
CA ASP A 16 22.04 -3.55 1.60
C ASP A 16 22.91 -3.35 2.85
N ALA A 17 22.29 -3.11 4.00
CA ALA A 17 23.02 -2.95 5.26
C ALA A 17 23.81 -4.20 5.67
N LEU A 18 23.38 -5.38 5.20
CA LEU A 18 24.03 -6.67 5.43
C LEU A 18 24.99 -7.09 4.30
N ASP A 19 25.22 -6.24 3.32
CA ASP A 19 25.98 -6.56 2.09
C ASP A 19 25.50 -7.87 1.43
N TRP A 20 24.15 -8.12 1.45
CA TRP A 20 23.60 -9.34 0.87
C TRP A 20 23.78 -9.35 -0.64
N PRO A 21 24.25 -10.49 -1.23
CA PRO A 21 24.53 -10.56 -2.66
C PRO A 21 23.32 -10.21 -3.53
N ALA A 22 23.50 -9.36 -4.54
CA ALA A 22 22.40 -8.84 -5.37
C ALA A 22 21.67 -9.93 -6.16
N ASP A 23 22.39 -10.95 -6.62
CA ASP A 23 21.86 -12.10 -7.37
C ASP A 23 21.02 -13.07 -6.52
N SER A 24 21.13 -12.96 -5.20
CA SER A 24 20.38 -13.77 -4.23
C SER A 24 19.25 -13.00 -3.56
N ARG A 25 18.97 -11.75 -4.00
CA ARG A 25 17.91 -10.92 -3.42
C ARG A 25 16.55 -11.30 -4.00
N PRO A 26 15.50 -11.37 -3.16
CA PRO A 26 14.15 -11.54 -3.67
C PRO A 26 13.73 -10.32 -4.49
N LEU A 27 12.82 -10.52 -5.45
CA LEU A 27 12.20 -9.42 -6.18
C LEU A 27 11.49 -8.48 -5.20
N SER A 28 11.75 -7.19 -5.34
CA SER A 28 11.14 -6.14 -4.53
C SER A 28 10.82 -4.93 -5.38
N GLN A 29 9.68 -4.30 -5.12
CA GLN A 29 9.33 -2.99 -5.68
C GLN A 29 9.96 -1.84 -4.90
N GLY A 30 10.51 -2.14 -3.72
CA GLY A 30 11.17 -1.18 -2.87
C GLY A 30 12.59 -0.83 -3.32
N GLN A 31 13.12 0.23 -2.76
CA GLN A 31 14.49 0.71 -2.97
C GLN A 31 15.21 0.85 -1.63
N SER A 32 16.51 0.57 -1.64
CA SER A 32 17.31 0.79 -0.45
C SER A 32 17.39 2.27 -0.07
N LEU A 33 17.23 2.55 1.19
CA LEU A 33 17.33 3.90 1.75
C LEU A 33 18.77 4.30 2.14
N LEU A 34 19.75 3.42 1.98
CA LEU A 34 21.16 3.69 2.30
C LEU A 34 21.87 4.48 1.20
N GLY A 35 21.37 4.42 -0.03
CA GLY A 35 21.90 5.18 -1.17
C GLY A 35 21.60 6.67 -1.09
N SER A 36 22.10 7.43 -2.09
CA SER A 36 21.71 8.84 -2.25
C SER A 36 20.22 8.97 -2.54
N PRO A 37 19.57 10.06 -2.07
CA PRO A 37 18.20 10.37 -2.46
C PRO A 37 18.04 10.36 -3.97
N SER A 38 16.89 9.89 -4.46
CA SER A 38 16.56 10.02 -5.88
C SER A 38 16.36 11.50 -6.24
N GLU A 39 16.87 11.91 -7.40
CA GLU A 39 16.62 13.27 -7.91
C GLU A 39 15.15 13.52 -8.28
N HIS A 40 14.37 12.44 -8.39
CA HIS A 40 12.95 12.50 -8.76
C HIS A 40 12.11 11.88 -7.64
N SER A 41 11.02 12.56 -7.31
CA SER A 41 10.01 12.02 -6.39
C SER A 41 9.40 10.75 -6.98
N ARG A 42 9.47 9.67 -6.23
CA ARG A 42 8.89 8.38 -6.59
C ARG A 42 7.43 8.35 -6.13
N PRO A 43 6.51 7.83 -6.96
CA PRO A 43 5.14 7.63 -6.52
C PRO A 43 5.08 6.73 -5.27
N VAL A 44 4.25 7.11 -4.32
CA VAL A 44 3.93 6.31 -3.13
C VAL A 44 2.56 5.69 -3.32
N TYR A 45 2.47 4.38 -3.18
CA TYR A 45 1.23 3.63 -3.33
C TYR A 45 0.79 3.04 -1.99
N ALA A 46 -0.52 3.02 -1.75
CA ALA A 46 -1.10 2.30 -0.63
C ALA A 46 -2.44 1.67 -1.02
N GLU A 47 -2.74 0.52 -0.44
CA GLU A 47 -4.02 -0.17 -0.57
C GLU A 47 -4.60 -0.45 0.81
N LEU A 48 -5.89 -0.23 0.94
CA LEU A 48 -6.71 -0.70 2.03
C LEU A 48 -7.65 -1.77 1.50
N MET A 49 -7.44 -3.00 1.94
CA MET A 49 -8.35 -4.10 1.65
C MET A 49 -9.63 -3.95 2.49
N ARG A 50 -10.75 -4.42 1.94
CA ARG A 50 -12.00 -4.44 2.71
C ARG A 50 -11.77 -5.20 4.03
N PRO A 51 -12.05 -4.59 5.19
CA PRO A 51 -11.95 -5.28 6.47
C PRO A 51 -12.87 -6.50 6.48
N ALA A 52 -12.33 -7.68 6.76
CA ALA A 52 -13.12 -8.90 6.82
C ALA A 52 -13.17 -9.43 8.26
N GLY A 53 -14.36 -9.86 8.70
CA GLY A 53 -14.54 -10.58 9.97
C GLY A 53 -14.44 -9.71 11.24
N GLN A 54 -14.30 -8.40 11.13
CA GLN A 54 -14.22 -7.51 12.29
C GLN A 54 -15.58 -6.93 12.72
N GLU A 55 -16.59 -7.01 11.88
CA GLU A 55 -17.96 -6.50 12.17
C GLU A 55 -18.52 -6.97 13.50
N PRO A 56 -18.45 -8.29 13.86
CA PRO A 56 -19.01 -8.75 15.13
C PRO A 56 -18.31 -8.14 16.34
N LEU A 57 -17.01 -7.90 16.24
CA LEU A 57 -16.24 -7.29 17.33
C LEU A 57 -16.65 -5.84 17.57
N TYR A 58 -16.79 -5.07 16.52
CA TYR A 58 -17.18 -3.67 16.62
C TYR A 58 -18.64 -3.52 17.08
N HIS A 59 -19.57 -4.34 16.57
CA HIS A 59 -20.96 -4.35 17.06
C HIS A 59 -21.09 -4.76 18.53
N ALA A 60 -20.15 -5.56 19.03
CA ALA A 60 -20.09 -5.88 20.46
C ALA A 60 -19.66 -4.68 21.33
N ILE A 61 -18.89 -3.74 20.75
CA ILE A 61 -18.41 -2.52 21.43
C ILE A 61 -19.44 -1.40 21.28
N ASP A 62 -19.93 -1.21 20.06
CA ASP A 62 -20.94 -0.20 19.72
C ASP A 62 -21.95 -0.80 18.71
N PRO A 63 -23.14 -1.22 19.21
CA PRO A 63 -24.17 -1.81 18.35
C PRO A 63 -24.75 -0.86 17.30
N GLU A 64 -24.62 0.46 17.51
CA GLU A 64 -25.14 1.49 16.58
C GLU A 64 -24.07 1.95 15.57
N PHE A 65 -22.85 1.40 15.64
CA PHE A 65 -21.77 1.75 14.72
C PHE A 65 -22.09 1.36 13.27
N GLU A 66 -22.11 2.33 12.37
CA GLU A 66 -22.34 2.11 10.95
C GLU A 66 -21.04 1.71 10.24
N PHE A 67 -20.95 0.46 9.82
CA PHE A 67 -19.78 -0.08 9.13
C PHE A 67 -19.69 0.29 7.66
N ALA A 68 -20.83 0.48 6.99
CA ALA A 68 -20.89 0.62 5.54
C ALA A 68 -19.86 1.60 4.95
N PRO A 69 -19.61 2.78 5.54
CA PRO A 69 -18.62 3.73 5.03
C PRO A 69 -17.17 3.20 5.06
N TYR A 70 -16.89 2.24 5.93
CA TYR A 70 -15.54 1.69 6.15
C TYR A 70 -15.30 0.35 5.45
N MET A 71 -16.35 -0.27 4.91
CA MET A 71 -16.33 -1.59 4.26
C MET A 71 -16.06 -1.49 2.76
N ARG A 72 -15.13 -0.62 2.36
CA ARG A 72 -14.74 -0.41 0.97
C ARG A 72 -13.25 -0.59 0.76
N ARG A 73 -12.86 -1.02 -0.42
CA ARG A 73 -11.46 -1.04 -0.83
C ARG A 73 -11.06 0.34 -1.28
N LEU A 74 -9.90 0.78 -0.79
CA LEU A 74 -9.30 2.03 -1.21
C LEU A 74 -7.92 1.75 -1.79
N LYS A 75 -7.58 2.49 -2.85
CA LYS A 75 -6.22 2.58 -3.36
C LYS A 75 -5.81 4.04 -3.38
N SER A 76 -4.56 4.30 -3.11
CA SER A 76 -4.05 5.66 -3.21
C SER A 76 -2.71 5.71 -3.91
N ILE A 77 -2.48 6.84 -4.55
CA ILE A 77 -1.21 7.23 -5.13
C ILE A 77 -0.87 8.65 -4.68
N GLN A 78 0.36 8.85 -4.25
CA GLN A 78 0.91 10.18 -4.02
C GLN A 78 2.07 10.42 -4.99
N VAL A 79 2.00 11.52 -5.71
CA VAL A 79 3.07 12.03 -6.58
C VAL A 79 3.33 13.47 -6.19
N ASP A 80 4.54 13.76 -5.78
CA ASP A 80 4.92 15.06 -5.21
C ASP A 80 3.97 15.47 -4.07
N ASN A 81 3.25 16.56 -4.23
CA ASN A 81 2.31 17.06 -3.23
C ASN A 81 0.87 16.65 -3.48
N LEU A 82 0.58 15.94 -4.57
CA LEU A 82 -0.78 15.49 -4.89
C LEU A 82 -0.99 14.05 -4.43
N LYS A 83 -2.07 13.81 -3.70
CA LYS A 83 -2.53 12.48 -3.30
C LYS A 83 -3.93 12.24 -3.84
N LEU A 84 -4.07 11.18 -4.64
CA LEU A 84 -5.36 10.66 -5.09
C LEU A 84 -5.73 9.43 -4.26
N ILE A 85 -6.97 9.39 -3.77
CA ILE A 85 -7.59 8.21 -3.18
C ILE A 85 -8.73 7.79 -4.10
N ALA A 86 -8.70 6.53 -4.53
CA ALA A 86 -9.71 5.91 -5.38
C ALA A 86 -10.43 4.80 -4.62
N SER A 87 -11.74 4.91 -4.50
CA SER A 87 -12.59 3.89 -3.91
C SER A 87 -13.17 2.95 -4.97
N GLU A 88 -13.48 1.70 -4.58
CA GLU A 88 -14.09 0.70 -5.47
C GLU A 88 -15.51 1.07 -5.92
N ASP A 89 -16.21 1.91 -5.17
CA ASP A 89 -17.55 2.44 -5.48
C ASP A 89 -17.56 3.59 -6.49
N GLY A 90 -16.39 4.02 -6.95
CA GLY A 90 -16.21 5.07 -7.92
C GLY A 90 -15.91 6.45 -7.34
N GLU A 91 -15.94 6.62 -6.01
CA GLU A 91 -15.54 7.87 -5.39
C GLU A 91 -14.07 8.19 -5.61
N ARG A 92 -13.76 9.48 -5.75
CA ARG A 92 -12.40 10.00 -5.93
C ARG A 92 -12.18 11.20 -5.02
N GLU A 93 -11.04 11.16 -4.32
CA GLU A 93 -10.61 12.25 -3.46
C GLU A 93 -9.21 12.67 -3.89
N LEU A 94 -9.01 13.96 -4.13
CA LEU A 94 -7.71 14.54 -4.50
C LEU A 94 -7.34 15.61 -3.50
N TYR A 95 -6.12 15.53 -2.98
CA TYR A 95 -5.61 16.46 -1.99
C TYR A 95 -4.24 17.01 -2.37
N ASN A 96 -3.96 18.26 -2.00
CA ASN A 96 -2.63 18.83 -2.07
C ASN A 96 -2.02 18.87 -0.67
N LEU A 97 -1.17 17.90 -0.37
CA LEU A 97 -0.62 17.69 0.97
C LEU A 97 0.28 18.83 1.48
N LEU A 98 0.82 19.66 0.57
CA LEU A 98 1.59 20.87 0.96
C LEU A 98 0.69 21.98 1.49
N ALA A 99 -0.45 22.17 0.82
CA ALA A 99 -1.40 23.25 1.17
C ALA A 99 -2.44 22.77 2.20
N ASP A 100 -2.76 21.49 2.21
CA ASP A 100 -3.79 20.85 3.02
C ASP A 100 -3.29 19.50 3.57
N PRO A 101 -2.35 19.51 4.53
CA PRO A 101 -1.81 18.28 5.12
C PRO A 101 -2.85 17.49 5.93
N GLY A 102 -4.01 18.08 6.24
CA GLY A 102 -5.11 17.43 6.94
C GLY A 102 -6.12 16.76 6.01
N GLU A 103 -5.94 16.82 4.67
CA GLU A 103 -6.83 16.20 3.69
C GLU A 103 -8.31 16.60 3.87
N ILE A 104 -8.58 17.88 4.13
CA ILE A 104 -9.91 18.41 4.45
C ILE A 104 -10.65 18.85 3.19
N SER A 105 -9.92 19.35 2.19
CA SER A 105 -10.49 19.98 1.00
C SER A 105 -10.31 19.09 -0.23
N ASN A 106 -11.32 18.29 -0.57
CA ASN A 106 -11.29 17.47 -1.77
C ASN A 106 -11.29 18.34 -3.05
N LEU A 107 -10.25 18.20 -3.86
CA LEU A 107 -10.02 18.93 -5.11
C LEU A 107 -10.46 18.14 -6.35
N ALA A 108 -10.95 16.90 -6.24
CA ALA A 108 -11.23 16.03 -7.38
C ALA A 108 -12.15 16.66 -8.42
N SER A 109 -13.20 17.36 -7.99
CA SER A 109 -14.11 18.05 -8.90
C SER A 109 -13.53 19.30 -9.56
N LYS A 110 -12.48 19.88 -8.96
CA LYS A 110 -11.83 21.12 -9.46
C LYS A 110 -10.64 20.83 -10.36
N GLN A 111 -10.03 19.65 -10.23
CA GLN A 111 -8.81 19.23 -10.94
C GLN A 111 -9.01 17.84 -11.59
N PRO A 112 -9.98 17.70 -12.52
CA PRO A 112 -10.27 16.40 -13.14
C PRO A 112 -9.11 15.84 -13.95
N ASP A 113 -8.26 16.69 -14.54
CA ASP A 113 -7.10 16.26 -15.32
C ASP A 113 -6.03 15.61 -14.42
N ASP A 114 -5.81 16.14 -13.22
CA ASP A 114 -4.90 15.52 -12.25
C ASP A 114 -5.46 14.20 -11.73
N VAL A 115 -6.77 14.11 -11.48
CA VAL A 115 -7.43 12.85 -11.13
C VAL A 115 -7.19 11.81 -12.20
N ALA A 116 -7.48 12.13 -13.47
CA ALA A 116 -7.31 11.19 -14.58
C ALA A 116 -5.84 10.74 -14.76
N ARG A 117 -4.90 11.66 -14.63
CA ARG A 117 -3.46 11.37 -14.72
C ARG A 117 -3.00 10.42 -13.61
N LEU A 118 -3.35 10.70 -12.36
CA LEU A 118 -2.95 9.90 -11.19
C LEU A 118 -3.68 8.54 -11.18
N GLU A 119 -4.94 8.51 -11.58
CA GLU A 119 -5.70 7.27 -11.70
C GLU A 119 -5.10 6.33 -12.75
N ALA A 120 -4.68 6.86 -13.90
CA ALA A 120 -3.99 6.07 -14.92
C ALA A 120 -2.70 5.42 -14.38
N GLN A 121 -1.89 6.17 -13.61
CA GLN A 121 -0.69 5.63 -12.97
C GLN A 121 -1.02 4.57 -11.90
N LEU A 122 -2.09 4.80 -11.14
CA LEU A 122 -2.54 3.87 -10.10
C LEU A 122 -3.05 2.55 -10.71
N LEU A 123 -3.73 2.62 -11.84
CA LEU A 123 -4.20 1.45 -12.60
C LEU A 123 -3.04 0.68 -13.22
N ASP A 124 -2.06 1.38 -13.80
CA ASP A 124 -0.85 0.75 -14.33
C ASP A 124 -0.10 0.00 -13.23
N TRP A 125 0.15 0.65 -12.11
CA TRP A 125 0.80 0.02 -10.96
C TRP A 125 0.02 -1.21 -10.45
N SER A 126 -1.29 -1.12 -10.31
CA SER A 126 -2.12 -2.23 -9.80
C SER A 126 -2.24 -3.39 -10.79
N GLY A 127 -2.05 -3.13 -12.09
CA GLY A 127 -2.02 -4.15 -13.14
C GLY A 127 -0.67 -4.89 -13.25
N THR A 128 0.40 -4.33 -12.68
CA THR A 128 1.74 -4.96 -12.74
C THR A 128 1.91 -6.13 -11.77
N TRP A 129 1.06 -6.25 -10.77
CA TRP A 129 1.11 -7.35 -9.80
C TRP A 129 -0.01 -8.36 -10.02
N ASN A 130 0.35 -9.56 -10.43
CA ASN A 130 -0.56 -10.68 -10.57
C ASN A 130 -0.24 -11.75 -9.51
N PRO A 131 -1.03 -11.86 -8.43
CA PRO A 131 -0.78 -12.85 -7.39
C PRO A 131 -0.90 -14.29 -7.91
N ALA A 132 -1.58 -14.50 -9.04
CA ALA A 132 -1.71 -15.83 -9.65
C ALA A 132 -0.40 -16.33 -10.30
N GLU A 133 0.57 -15.45 -10.55
CA GLU A 133 1.89 -15.81 -11.10
C GLU A 133 2.91 -16.10 -10.00
N THR A 134 2.58 -15.84 -8.75
CA THR A 134 3.44 -16.22 -7.63
C THR A 134 3.21 -17.72 -7.35
N PRO A 135 4.17 -18.60 -7.60
CA PRO A 135 3.99 -20.01 -7.29
C PRO A 135 3.70 -20.15 -5.78
N PRO A 136 2.79 -21.06 -5.41
CA PRO A 136 2.53 -21.32 -3.99
C PRO A 136 3.83 -21.69 -3.30
N LEU A 137 4.11 -21.06 -2.18
CA LEU A 137 5.27 -21.40 -1.37
C LEU A 137 5.06 -22.79 -0.76
N GLU A 138 5.77 -23.78 -1.29
CA GLU A 138 5.79 -25.12 -0.70
C GLU A 138 6.68 -25.10 0.54
N LEU A 139 6.06 -25.03 1.69
CA LEU A 139 6.76 -25.14 2.97
C LEU A 139 7.06 -26.62 3.25
N ASP A 140 8.29 -26.92 3.68
CA ASP A 140 8.63 -28.24 4.20
C ASP A 140 7.89 -28.53 5.53
N THR A 141 7.89 -29.81 5.94
CA THR A 141 7.15 -30.26 7.12
C THR A 141 7.64 -29.59 8.40
N GLN A 142 8.93 -29.37 8.54
CA GLN A 142 9.52 -28.76 9.73
C GLN A 142 9.08 -27.31 9.87
N THR A 143 9.07 -26.56 8.76
CA THR A 143 8.60 -25.15 8.73
C THR A 143 7.10 -25.07 9.04
N LYS A 144 6.29 -26.00 8.50
CA LYS A 144 4.86 -26.07 8.81
C LYS A 144 4.60 -26.34 10.29
N ASP A 145 5.34 -27.25 10.89
CA ASP A 145 5.19 -27.60 12.32
C ASP A 145 5.62 -26.43 13.21
N ALA A 146 6.72 -25.75 12.89
CA ALA A 146 7.16 -24.56 13.59
C ALA A 146 6.13 -23.42 13.50
N LEU A 147 5.50 -23.20 12.33
CA LEU A 147 4.44 -22.20 12.18
C LEU A 147 3.20 -22.55 13.01
N ARG A 148 2.83 -23.84 13.09
CA ARG A 148 1.72 -24.30 13.94
C ARG A 148 2.00 -24.06 15.43
N GLU A 149 3.22 -24.35 15.89
CA GLU A 149 3.63 -24.06 17.27
C GLU A 149 3.54 -22.57 17.61
N LEU A 150 3.74 -21.69 16.62
CA LEU A 150 3.59 -20.25 16.75
C LEU A 150 2.14 -19.75 16.59
N GLY A 151 1.18 -20.66 16.34
CA GLY A 151 -0.23 -20.33 16.16
C GLY A 151 -0.61 -19.85 14.75
N TYR A 152 0.25 -20.08 13.74
CA TYR A 152 -0.05 -19.81 12.35
C TYR A 152 -0.51 -21.09 11.63
N GLY A 153 -1.75 -21.08 11.14
CA GLY A 153 -2.33 -22.12 10.31
C GLY A 153 -3.17 -23.13 11.10
N GLU A 154 -4.30 -23.49 10.50
CA GLU A 154 -5.09 -24.66 10.84
C GLU A 154 -4.52 -25.91 10.16
#